data_823fec27a234d22d348326dd6371aaa6
#
_entry.id   823fec27a234d22d348326dd6371aaa6
#
_cell.length_a   1.000
_cell.length_b   1.000
_cell.length_c   1.000
_cell.angle_alpha   90.00
_cell.angle_beta   90.00
_cell.angle_gamma   90.00
#
_symmetry.space_group_name_H-M   'P 1'
#
loop_
_entity.id
_entity.type
_entity.pdbx_description
1 polymer ?
#
loop_
_entity_poly.entity_id
_entity_poly.type
_entity_poly.pdbx_seq_one_letter_code
_entity_poly.pdbx_strand_id
1 'polypeptide(L)'
;MEDAAYGIDQICSVIQEQTSYSRFSASFAKAYLHLKLTHDYIPMDKLYYEKAFSHIRKGDVALSIGGDNYCYADVQRYIMMHDMLLQRGAKTVLWGCSVEPEILKDPTIAQDISRYSLIAARESISYEALRAVNPHTVLVSDPAFTLERCIPPIPEGFAVENMVGINLSPMVIERKLLRVWQWPIIRY
;
A
#
# COMPACT_ATOMS: atom_id res chain seq x y z
N MET A 1 -1.69 -2.90 -20.62
CA MET A 1 -0.49 -3.39 -21.35
C MET A 1 0.59 -3.94 -20.43
N GLU A 2 0.65 -3.51 -19.16
CA GLU A 2 1.60 -4.08 -18.17
C GLU A 2 1.18 -5.47 -17.71
N ASP A 3 -0.12 -5.74 -17.61
CA ASP A 3 -0.66 -7.01 -17.09
C ASP A 3 -0.24 -8.23 -17.96
N ALA A 4 -0.11 -8.04 -19.27
CA ALA A 4 0.37 -9.10 -20.18
C ALA A 4 1.86 -9.43 -19.96
N ALA A 5 2.66 -8.47 -19.50
CA ALA A 5 4.08 -8.70 -19.22
C ALA A 5 4.30 -9.63 -18.01
N TYR A 6 3.31 -9.70 -17.12
CA TYR A 6 3.33 -10.57 -15.94
C TYR A 6 2.45 -11.81 -16.07
N GLY A 7 1.81 -12.01 -17.22
CA GLY A 7 0.95 -13.18 -17.48
C GLY A 7 -0.34 -13.22 -16.67
N ILE A 8 -0.77 -12.11 -16.08
CA ILE A 8 -1.99 -12.02 -15.25
C ILE A 8 -3.23 -12.32 -16.09
N ASP A 9 -3.26 -11.88 -17.34
CA ASP A 9 -4.32 -12.12 -18.32
C ASP A 9 -4.50 -13.61 -18.67
N GLN A 10 -3.47 -14.44 -18.45
CA GLN A 10 -3.53 -15.89 -18.63
C GLN A 10 -4.18 -16.61 -17.44
N ILE A 11 -4.19 -15.97 -16.27
CA ILE A 11 -4.68 -16.55 -15.01
C ILE A 11 -6.11 -16.10 -14.72
N CYS A 12 -6.45 -14.84 -15.02
CA CYS A 12 -7.76 -14.26 -14.74
C CYS A 12 -8.17 -13.22 -15.79
N SER A 13 -9.47 -12.95 -15.87
CA SER A 13 -9.98 -11.84 -16.66
C SER A 13 -9.63 -10.52 -15.98
N VAL A 14 -8.87 -9.67 -16.65
CA VAL A 14 -8.51 -8.34 -16.15
C VAL A 14 -9.57 -7.33 -16.54
N ILE A 15 -10.21 -6.72 -15.58
CA ILE A 15 -11.13 -5.59 -15.77
C ILE A 15 -10.41 -4.33 -15.31
N GLN A 16 -9.97 -3.52 -16.26
CA GLN A 16 -9.36 -2.23 -15.97
C GLN A 16 -10.45 -1.17 -15.87
N GLU A 17 -10.82 -0.80 -14.66
CA GLU A 17 -11.70 0.32 -14.44
C GLU A 17 -10.90 1.59 -14.22
N GLN A 18 -11.10 2.56 -15.13
CA GLN A 18 -10.57 3.90 -14.91
C GLN A 18 -11.34 4.56 -13.78
N THR A 19 -10.62 4.98 -12.76
CA THR A 19 -11.17 5.81 -11.71
C THR A 19 -11.56 7.17 -12.29
N SER A 20 -12.82 7.53 -12.19
CA SER A 20 -13.33 8.78 -12.76
C SER A 20 -14.64 9.22 -12.09
N TYR A 21 -14.92 10.49 -12.14
CA TYR A 21 -16.20 11.06 -11.69
C TYR A 21 -16.74 12.09 -12.69
N SER A 22 -18.07 12.19 -12.76
CA SER A 22 -18.71 13.24 -13.55
C SER A 22 -18.72 14.57 -12.79
N ARG A 23 -18.09 15.61 -13.35
CA ARG A 23 -18.07 16.95 -12.76
C ARG A 23 -19.45 17.64 -12.74
N PHE A 24 -20.40 17.11 -13.50
CA PHE A 24 -21.76 17.65 -13.59
C PHE A 24 -22.77 16.90 -12.69
N SER A 25 -22.29 16.06 -11.78
CA SER A 25 -23.17 15.33 -10.86
C SER A 25 -23.42 16.12 -9.56
N ALA A 26 -24.60 15.93 -8.97
CA ALA A 26 -24.91 16.47 -7.66
C ALA A 26 -23.96 15.95 -6.57
N SER A 27 -23.52 14.71 -6.70
CA SER A 27 -22.55 14.09 -5.80
C SER A 27 -21.20 14.80 -5.86
N PHE A 28 -20.73 15.15 -7.06
CA PHE A 28 -19.51 15.94 -7.24
C PHE A 28 -19.65 17.31 -6.59
N ALA A 29 -20.74 18.03 -6.86
CA ALA A 29 -20.97 19.36 -6.29
C ALA A 29 -20.95 19.34 -4.75
N LYS A 30 -21.61 18.33 -4.14
CA LYS A 30 -21.62 18.13 -2.68
C LYS A 30 -20.21 17.85 -2.14
N ALA A 31 -19.47 16.91 -2.75
CA ALA A 31 -18.12 16.54 -2.32
C ALA A 31 -17.13 17.71 -2.50
N TYR A 32 -17.26 18.46 -3.60
CA TYR A 32 -16.45 19.64 -3.86
C TYR A 32 -16.71 20.77 -2.87
N LEU A 33 -17.98 21.02 -2.53
CA LEU A 33 -18.34 22.01 -1.50
C LEU A 33 -17.78 21.61 -0.13
N HIS A 34 -17.92 20.32 0.22
CA HIS A 34 -17.33 19.78 1.45
C HIS A 34 -15.81 20.02 1.49
N LEU A 35 -15.10 19.66 0.42
CA LEU A 35 -13.66 19.90 0.30
C LEU A 35 -13.30 21.38 0.49
N LYS A 36 -14.07 22.30 -0.10
CA LYS A 36 -13.80 23.75 0.01
C LYS A 36 -14.02 24.28 1.42
N LEU A 37 -14.94 23.69 2.17
CA LEU A 37 -15.27 24.13 3.54
C LEU A 37 -14.39 23.49 4.61
N THR A 38 -14.00 22.22 4.43
CA THR A 38 -13.35 21.42 5.47
C THR A 38 -11.91 21.05 5.15
N HIS A 39 -11.46 21.24 3.89
CA HIS A 39 -10.19 20.71 3.36
C HIS A 39 -10.07 19.18 3.43
N ASP A 40 -11.18 18.45 3.62
CA ASP A 40 -11.23 17.00 3.62
C ASP A 40 -11.45 16.46 2.20
N TYR A 41 -10.50 15.68 1.69
CA TYR A 41 -10.51 15.09 0.35
C TYR A 41 -11.27 13.76 0.27
N ILE A 42 -11.57 13.11 1.39
CA ILE A 42 -12.15 11.77 1.42
C ILE A 42 -13.45 11.65 0.61
N PRO A 43 -14.41 12.58 0.66
CA PRO A 43 -15.60 12.50 -0.17
C PRO A 43 -15.32 12.56 -1.68
N MET A 44 -14.28 13.30 -2.10
CA MET A 44 -13.84 13.34 -3.50
C MET A 44 -13.17 12.03 -3.92
N ASP A 45 -12.29 11.50 -3.08
CA ASP A 45 -11.63 10.21 -3.30
C ASP A 45 -12.67 9.08 -3.38
N LYS A 46 -13.69 9.09 -2.52
CA LYS A 46 -14.78 8.13 -2.58
C LYS A 46 -15.50 8.14 -3.93
N LEU A 47 -15.83 9.32 -4.45
CA LEU A 47 -16.41 9.44 -5.79
C LEU A 47 -15.48 8.94 -6.88
N TYR A 48 -14.19 9.22 -6.74
CA TYR A 48 -13.17 8.82 -7.70
C TYR A 48 -13.07 7.29 -7.83
N TYR A 49 -13.18 6.56 -6.72
CA TYR A 49 -13.07 5.11 -6.69
C TYR A 49 -14.41 4.37 -6.84
N GLU A 50 -15.55 5.05 -6.73
CA GLU A 50 -16.89 4.44 -6.68
C GLU A 50 -17.15 3.49 -7.84
N LYS A 51 -16.75 3.87 -9.06
CA LYS A 51 -16.96 3.04 -10.24
C LYS A 51 -16.13 1.75 -10.17
N ALA A 52 -14.87 1.81 -9.79
CA ALA A 52 -14.01 0.64 -9.64
C ALA A 52 -14.58 -0.33 -8.59
N PHE A 53 -15.05 0.20 -7.47
CA PHE A 53 -15.62 -0.62 -6.41
C PHE A 53 -17.06 -1.12 -6.71
N SER A 54 -17.76 -0.58 -7.72
CA SER A 54 -19.11 -1.01 -8.08
C SER A 54 -19.19 -2.46 -8.57
N HIS A 55 -18.07 -3.03 -9.00
CA HIS A 55 -17.99 -4.44 -9.44
C HIS A 55 -17.89 -5.43 -8.27
N ILE A 56 -17.56 -4.95 -7.07
CA ILE A 56 -17.40 -5.80 -5.89
C ILE A 56 -18.76 -6.32 -5.42
N ARG A 57 -18.83 -7.62 -5.18
CA ARG A 57 -20.01 -8.34 -4.73
C ARG A 57 -19.81 -8.92 -3.33
N LYS A 58 -20.90 -9.21 -2.66
CA LYS A 58 -20.88 -9.89 -1.38
C LYS A 58 -20.20 -11.27 -1.51
N GLY A 59 -19.20 -11.50 -0.67
CA GLY A 59 -18.42 -12.73 -0.65
C GLY A 59 -17.15 -12.71 -1.49
N ASP A 60 -16.95 -11.69 -2.31
CA ASP A 60 -15.67 -11.49 -3.01
C ASP A 60 -14.52 -11.33 -2.02
N VAL A 61 -13.33 -11.68 -2.45
CA VAL A 61 -12.08 -11.47 -1.69
C VAL A 61 -11.30 -10.33 -2.32
N ALA A 62 -11.10 -9.27 -1.54
CA ALA A 62 -10.31 -8.11 -1.95
C ALA A 62 -8.94 -8.15 -1.29
N LEU A 63 -7.89 -8.07 -2.11
CA LEU A 63 -6.50 -8.07 -1.66
C LEU A 63 -5.94 -6.65 -1.67
N SER A 64 -5.46 -6.18 -0.52
CA SER A 64 -4.64 -4.97 -0.41
C SER A 64 -3.18 -5.38 -0.51
N ILE A 65 -2.55 -5.18 -1.68
CA ILE A 65 -1.23 -5.74 -2.02
C ILE A 65 -0.08 -4.74 -1.94
N GLY A 66 -0.30 -3.55 -1.43
CA GLY A 66 0.69 -2.47 -1.46
C GLY A 66 1.81 -2.54 -0.43
N GLY A 67 1.97 -3.62 0.31
CA GLY A 67 3.05 -3.81 1.31
C GLY A 67 3.09 -2.77 2.44
N ASP A 68 3.27 -1.51 2.12
CA ASP A 68 3.49 -0.40 3.06
C ASP A 68 2.28 0.55 3.15
N ASN A 69 1.07 0.07 2.85
CA ASN A 69 -0.14 0.90 2.74
C ASN A 69 -0.46 1.71 4.01
N TYR A 70 -0.10 1.22 5.19
CA TYR A 70 -0.32 1.91 6.45
C TYR A 70 0.92 2.67 6.97
N CYS A 71 2.03 2.71 6.19
CA CYS A 71 3.26 3.39 6.60
C CYS A 71 3.34 4.86 6.19
N TYR A 72 2.42 5.34 5.34
CA TYR A 72 2.48 6.67 4.73
C TYR A 72 1.32 7.58 5.16
N ALA A 73 1.44 8.85 4.84
CA ALA A 73 0.48 9.90 5.24
C ALA A 73 -0.96 9.69 4.73
N ASP A 74 -1.16 8.88 3.69
CA ASP A 74 -2.46 8.67 3.04
C ASP A 74 -3.33 7.57 3.70
N VAL A 75 -3.06 7.20 4.95
CA VAL A 75 -3.77 6.12 5.67
C VAL A 75 -5.29 6.28 5.62
N GLN A 76 -5.81 7.50 5.71
CA GLN A 76 -7.25 7.77 5.66
C GLN A 76 -7.90 7.33 4.34
N ARG A 77 -7.16 7.40 3.23
CA ARG A 77 -7.62 6.89 1.93
C ARG A 77 -7.73 5.36 1.93
N TYR A 78 -6.77 4.66 2.53
CA TYR A 78 -6.83 3.20 2.65
C TYR A 78 -7.98 2.74 3.54
N ILE A 79 -8.20 3.42 4.66
CA ILE A 79 -9.36 3.18 5.55
C ILE A 79 -10.67 3.38 4.77
N MET A 80 -10.80 4.47 4.02
CA MET A 80 -11.97 4.75 3.19
C MET A 80 -12.21 3.65 2.15
N MET A 81 -11.16 3.22 1.44
CA MET A 81 -11.27 2.12 0.46
C MET A 81 -11.67 0.80 1.15
N HIS A 82 -11.10 0.51 2.31
CA HIS A 82 -11.46 -0.66 3.11
C HIS A 82 -12.92 -0.62 3.54
N ASP A 83 -13.41 0.52 4.01
CA ASP A 83 -14.82 0.72 4.34
C ASP A 83 -15.73 0.47 3.13
N MET A 84 -15.35 0.93 1.94
CA MET A 84 -16.11 0.71 0.71
C MET A 84 -16.22 -0.79 0.35
N LEU A 85 -15.17 -1.57 0.59
CA LEU A 85 -15.16 -3.02 0.39
C LEU A 85 -16.05 -3.72 1.41
N LEU A 86 -15.92 -3.40 2.68
CA LEU A 86 -16.71 -3.98 3.76
C LEU A 86 -18.20 -3.68 3.60
N GLN A 87 -18.58 -2.46 3.21
CA GLN A 87 -19.98 -2.08 2.93
C GLN A 87 -20.60 -2.91 1.81
N ARG A 88 -19.80 -3.42 0.88
CA ARG A 88 -20.23 -4.32 -0.20
C ARG A 88 -20.24 -5.80 0.21
N GLY A 89 -19.79 -6.09 1.41
CA GLY A 89 -19.73 -7.45 1.96
C GLY A 89 -18.59 -8.30 1.43
N ALA A 90 -17.53 -7.66 0.95
CA ALA A 90 -16.31 -8.36 0.59
C ALA A 90 -15.53 -8.81 1.84
N LYS A 91 -14.81 -9.92 1.71
CA LYS A 91 -13.74 -10.29 2.64
C LYS A 91 -12.48 -9.56 2.24
N THR A 92 -11.75 -9.02 3.21
CA THR A 92 -10.56 -8.21 2.94
C THR A 92 -9.31 -8.88 3.48
N VAL A 93 -8.24 -8.83 2.70
CA VAL A 93 -6.94 -9.39 3.07
C VAL A 93 -5.87 -8.31 2.89
N LEU A 94 -5.10 -8.06 3.94
CA LEU A 94 -3.90 -7.22 3.86
C LEU A 94 -2.71 -8.13 3.57
N TRP A 95 -2.18 -8.06 2.34
CA TRP A 95 -1.23 -9.05 1.82
C TRP A 95 0.21 -8.53 1.76
N GLY A 96 1.13 -9.28 2.38
CA GLY A 96 2.57 -8.98 2.34
C GLY A 96 2.92 -7.63 2.98
N CYS A 97 2.23 -7.26 4.06
CA CYS A 97 2.34 -5.94 4.65
C CYS A 97 3.49 -5.82 5.66
N SER A 98 4.00 -4.60 5.77
CA SER A 98 4.78 -4.11 6.91
C SER A 98 4.05 -2.94 7.56
N VAL A 99 4.11 -2.84 8.88
CA VAL A 99 3.58 -1.70 9.63
C VAL A 99 4.54 -1.34 10.75
N GLU A 100 4.71 -0.05 11.00
CA GLU A 100 5.43 0.40 12.19
C GLU A 100 4.49 0.22 13.41
N PRO A 101 4.93 -0.43 14.52
CA PRO A 101 4.07 -0.66 15.69
C PRO A 101 3.45 0.62 16.26
N GLU A 102 4.14 1.74 16.10
CA GLU A 102 3.69 3.04 16.60
C GLU A 102 2.37 3.53 15.99
N ILE A 103 2.09 3.15 14.72
CA ILE A 103 0.85 3.58 14.05
C ILE A 103 -0.39 2.93 14.67
N LEU A 104 -0.24 1.76 15.30
CA LEU A 104 -1.33 1.05 15.96
C LEU A 104 -1.76 1.70 17.27
N LYS A 105 -1.04 2.73 17.75
CA LYS A 105 -1.48 3.59 18.84
C LYS A 105 -2.62 4.52 18.45
N ASP A 106 -2.79 4.79 17.16
CA ASP A 106 -3.98 5.46 16.63
C ASP A 106 -5.18 4.49 16.67
N PRO A 107 -6.21 4.79 17.47
CA PRO A 107 -7.36 3.90 17.60
C PRO A 107 -8.13 3.71 16.30
N THR A 108 -8.10 4.68 15.40
CA THR A 108 -8.78 4.60 14.09
C THR A 108 -8.08 3.57 13.20
N ILE A 109 -6.76 3.58 13.18
CA ILE A 109 -5.94 2.63 12.40
C ILE A 109 -6.06 1.23 13.01
N ALA A 110 -5.93 1.11 14.33
CA ALA A 110 -6.07 -0.19 15.01
C ALA A 110 -7.46 -0.80 14.77
N GLN A 111 -8.51 0.00 14.86
CA GLN A 111 -9.87 -0.44 14.58
C GLN A 111 -10.03 -0.89 13.12
N ASP A 112 -9.46 -0.17 12.17
CA ASP A 112 -9.51 -0.55 10.77
C ASP A 112 -8.79 -1.88 10.51
N ILE A 113 -7.58 -2.03 11.01
CA ILE A 113 -6.77 -3.24 10.89
C ILE A 113 -7.46 -4.44 11.54
N SER A 114 -8.18 -4.26 12.65
CA SER A 114 -8.90 -5.34 13.32
C SER A 114 -10.03 -5.96 12.46
N ARG A 115 -10.50 -5.26 11.43
CA ARG A 115 -11.60 -5.68 10.56
C ARG A 115 -11.17 -6.53 9.36
N TYR A 116 -9.87 -6.63 9.08
CA TYR A 116 -9.38 -7.52 8.01
C TYR A 116 -9.69 -8.98 8.32
N SER A 117 -10.17 -9.70 7.32
CA SER A 117 -10.45 -11.15 7.42
C SER A 117 -9.15 -11.97 7.59
N LEU A 118 -8.06 -11.48 7.02
CA LEU A 118 -6.73 -12.06 7.13
C LEU A 118 -5.67 -10.97 6.93
N ILE A 119 -4.58 -11.06 7.67
CA ILE A 119 -3.39 -10.24 7.48
C ILE A 119 -2.19 -11.14 7.29
N ALA A 120 -1.46 -10.97 6.18
CA ALA A 120 -0.20 -11.64 5.92
C ALA A 120 0.96 -10.64 6.12
N ALA A 121 1.59 -10.67 7.28
CA ALA A 121 2.74 -9.83 7.61
C ALA A 121 4.03 -10.47 7.08
N ARG A 122 4.89 -9.67 6.43
CA ARG A 122 6.11 -10.17 5.77
C ARG A 122 7.37 -10.18 6.65
N GLU A 123 7.26 -9.68 7.88
CA GLU A 123 8.37 -9.67 8.84
C GLU A 123 7.85 -9.70 10.30
N SER A 124 8.73 -10.09 11.23
CA SER A 124 8.34 -10.45 12.60
C SER A 124 7.85 -9.25 13.43
N ILE A 125 8.41 -8.06 13.24
CA ILE A 125 8.03 -6.86 14.02
C ILE A 125 6.58 -6.49 13.71
N SER A 126 6.22 -6.42 12.42
CA SER A 126 4.84 -6.18 12.00
C SER A 126 3.90 -7.30 12.43
N TYR A 127 4.36 -8.55 12.32
CA TYR A 127 3.55 -9.70 12.73
C TYR A 127 3.14 -9.62 14.19
N GLU A 128 4.08 -9.39 15.11
CA GLU A 128 3.79 -9.30 16.54
C GLU A 128 2.84 -8.13 16.85
N ALA A 129 3.09 -6.97 16.25
CA ALA A 129 2.25 -5.80 16.44
C ALA A 129 0.82 -6.01 15.89
N LEU A 130 0.70 -6.53 14.67
CA LEU A 130 -0.60 -6.75 14.01
C LEU A 130 -1.39 -7.86 14.68
N ARG A 131 -0.74 -8.93 15.15
CA ARG A 131 -1.40 -10.04 15.84
C ARG A 131 -2.04 -9.62 17.16
N ALA A 132 -1.49 -8.62 17.83
CA ALA A 132 -2.10 -8.05 19.02
C ALA A 132 -3.45 -7.36 18.74
N VAL A 133 -3.64 -6.86 17.51
CA VAL A 133 -4.85 -6.14 17.06
C VAL A 133 -5.81 -7.07 16.31
N ASN A 134 -5.28 -7.98 15.49
CA ASN A 134 -6.06 -8.90 14.69
C ASN A 134 -5.52 -10.33 14.81
N PRO A 135 -6.26 -11.26 15.47
CA PRO A 135 -5.80 -12.65 15.67
C PRO A 135 -5.65 -13.46 14.38
N HIS A 136 -6.25 -13.00 13.27
CA HIS A 136 -6.11 -13.61 11.96
C HIS A 136 -4.85 -13.13 11.20
N THR A 137 -3.81 -12.74 11.94
CA THR A 137 -2.50 -12.38 11.37
C THR A 137 -1.61 -13.59 11.26
N VAL A 138 -1.00 -13.78 10.11
CA VAL A 138 0.00 -14.83 9.83
C VAL A 138 1.32 -14.21 9.40
N LEU A 139 2.43 -14.84 9.79
CA LEU A 139 3.76 -14.49 9.32
C LEU A 139 4.06 -15.23 8.02
N VAL A 140 4.47 -14.51 6.99
CA VAL A 140 4.84 -15.05 5.68
C VAL A 140 6.17 -14.47 5.23
N SER A 141 6.78 -15.06 4.22
CA SER A 141 7.91 -14.43 3.53
C SER A 141 7.42 -13.29 2.63
N ASP A 142 8.27 -12.29 2.37
CA ASP A 142 7.96 -11.26 1.37
C ASP A 142 7.68 -11.95 0.02
N PRO A 143 6.56 -11.62 -0.67
CA PRO A 143 6.22 -12.21 -1.95
C PRO A 143 7.33 -12.09 -3.01
N ALA A 144 8.22 -11.11 -2.91
CA ALA A 144 9.36 -10.96 -3.81
C ALA A 144 10.29 -12.19 -3.82
N PHE A 145 10.34 -12.97 -2.74
CA PHE A 145 11.13 -14.21 -2.70
C PHE A 145 10.57 -15.35 -3.57
N THR A 146 9.36 -15.20 -4.10
CA THR A 146 8.77 -16.17 -5.04
C THR A 146 9.15 -15.89 -6.49
N LEU A 147 9.77 -14.74 -6.76
CA LEU A 147 10.20 -14.37 -8.10
C LEU A 147 11.42 -15.17 -8.53
N GLU A 148 11.47 -15.54 -9.79
CA GLU A 148 12.65 -16.16 -10.37
C GLU A 148 13.86 -15.23 -10.31
N ARG A 149 15.02 -15.79 -9.95
CA ARG A 149 16.26 -15.05 -9.92
C ARG A 149 16.71 -14.73 -11.34
N CYS A 150 16.72 -13.46 -11.69
CA CYS A 150 17.35 -12.97 -12.90
C CYS A 150 18.72 -12.38 -12.57
N ILE A 151 19.77 -12.89 -13.20
CA ILE A 151 21.12 -12.36 -13.07
C ILE A 151 21.39 -11.54 -14.35
N PRO A 152 21.31 -10.20 -14.29
CA PRO A 152 21.64 -9.38 -15.45
C PRO A 152 23.13 -9.49 -15.75
N PRO A 153 23.57 -9.27 -17.01
CA PRO A 153 24.97 -9.20 -17.34
C PRO A 153 25.62 -8.04 -16.56
N ILE A 154 26.84 -8.29 -16.11
CA ILE A 154 27.62 -7.23 -15.43
C ILE A 154 27.94 -6.14 -16.45
N PRO A 155 27.64 -4.85 -16.18
CA PRO A 155 27.96 -3.77 -17.09
C PRO A 155 29.45 -3.69 -17.38
N GLU A 156 29.81 -3.31 -18.61
CA GLU A 156 31.20 -3.13 -19.01
C GLU A 156 31.90 -2.10 -18.11
N GLY A 157 33.11 -2.42 -17.66
CA GLY A 157 33.89 -1.56 -16.78
C GLY A 157 33.63 -1.74 -15.28
N PHE A 158 32.69 -2.64 -14.89
CA PHE A 158 32.53 -2.99 -13.50
C PHE A 158 33.59 -3.98 -13.04
N ALA A 159 34.28 -3.65 -11.94
CA ALA A 159 35.19 -4.60 -11.29
C ALA A 159 34.39 -5.70 -10.60
N VAL A 160 34.76 -6.97 -10.81
CA VAL A 160 34.08 -8.13 -10.21
C VAL A 160 34.63 -8.47 -8.83
N GLU A 161 35.86 -8.04 -8.54
CA GLU A 161 36.57 -8.32 -7.29
C GLU A 161 36.61 -7.11 -6.36
N ASN A 162 36.44 -7.35 -5.07
CA ASN A 162 36.52 -6.32 -4.00
C ASN A 162 35.49 -5.19 -4.12
N MET A 163 34.33 -5.45 -4.71
CA MET A 163 33.28 -4.46 -4.89
C MET A 163 32.28 -4.52 -3.73
N VAL A 164 31.95 -3.36 -3.18
CA VAL A 164 30.85 -3.16 -2.20
C VAL A 164 29.71 -2.44 -2.89
N GLY A 165 28.59 -3.12 -3.05
CA GLY A 165 27.35 -2.52 -3.54
C GLY A 165 26.58 -1.85 -2.41
N ILE A 166 26.22 -0.58 -2.55
CA ILE A 166 25.38 0.15 -1.60
C ILE A 166 24.07 0.53 -2.30
N ASN A 167 22.94 0.02 -1.79
CA ASN A 167 21.63 0.43 -2.24
C ASN A 167 21.07 1.49 -1.27
N LEU A 168 20.83 2.70 -1.77
CA LEU A 168 20.27 3.80 -1.00
C LEU A 168 18.92 4.21 -1.58
N SER A 169 17.85 4.07 -0.79
CA SER A 169 16.56 4.60 -1.18
C SER A 169 16.53 6.13 -0.99
N PRO A 170 15.81 6.90 -1.84
CA PRO A 170 15.61 8.34 -1.65
C PRO A 170 15.08 8.68 -0.24
N MET A 171 14.18 7.90 0.32
CA MET A 171 13.64 8.10 1.66
C MET A 171 14.70 8.00 2.76
N VAL A 172 15.67 7.09 2.62
CA VAL A 172 16.79 6.96 3.56
C VAL A 172 17.70 8.19 3.47
N ILE A 173 17.91 8.69 2.26
CA ILE A 173 18.70 9.89 2.02
C ILE A 173 18.01 11.12 2.63
N GLU A 174 16.72 11.32 2.38
CA GLU A 174 15.94 12.45 2.91
C GLU A 174 15.87 12.43 4.44
N ARG A 175 15.55 11.29 5.07
CA ARG A 175 15.52 11.16 6.53
C ARG A 175 16.90 11.40 7.17
N LYS A 176 18.00 11.03 6.50
CA LYS A 176 19.36 11.27 7.01
C LYS A 176 19.86 12.67 6.71
N LEU A 177 19.53 13.28 5.58
CA LEU A 177 19.91 14.66 5.28
C LEU A 177 19.32 15.63 6.32
N LEU A 178 18.10 15.39 6.81
CA LEU A 178 17.52 16.17 7.92
C LEU A 178 18.25 15.98 9.26
N ARG A 179 19.02 14.87 9.44
CA ARG A 179 19.85 14.62 10.63
C ARG A 179 21.34 14.90 10.42
N VAL A 180 21.85 14.88 9.19
CA VAL A 180 23.31 14.95 8.84
C VAL A 180 23.84 16.38 8.78
N TRP A 181 23.01 17.40 8.94
CA TRP A 181 23.54 18.76 9.16
C TRP A 181 24.36 18.90 10.45
N GLN A 182 24.56 17.81 11.20
CA GLN A 182 25.41 17.79 12.41
C GLN A 182 26.71 16.96 12.28
N TRP A 183 27.03 16.40 11.09
CA TRP A 183 28.27 15.62 10.93
C TRP A 183 29.21 16.31 9.92
N PRO A 184 30.48 16.56 10.29
CA PRO A 184 31.44 17.11 9.35
C PRO A 184 31.69 16.11 8.22
N ILE A 185 31.53 16.57 6.97
CA ILE A 185 31.93 15.80 5.78
C ILE A 185 33.45 15.70 5.78
N ILE A 186 33.98 14.54 6.13
CA ILE A 186 35.38 14.23 5.94
C ILE A 186 35.58 13.96 4.43
N ARG A 187 36.16 14.90 3.71
CA ARG A 187 36.62 14.68 2.33
C ARG A 187 38.03 14.08 2.43
N TYR A 188 38.20 12.89 1.87
CA TYR A 188 39.50 12.34 1.54
C TYR A 188 39.91 12.76 0.13
#